data_54673818ded96bc55981a14644b54ffc
#
_entry.id   54673818ded96bc55981a14644b54ffc
#
_cell.length_a   1.000
_cell.length_b   1.000
_cell.length_c   1.000
_cell.angle_alpha   90.00
_cell.angle_beta   90.00
_cell.angle_gamma   90.00
#
_symmetry.space_group_name_H-M   'P 1'
#
loop_
_entity.id
_entity.type
_entity.pdbx_description
1 polymer ?
#
loop_
_entity_poly.entity_id
_entity_poly.type
_entity_poly.pdbx_seq_one_letter_code
_entity_poly.pdbx_strand_id
1 'polypeptide(L)'
;MTVEATAETMRSYLDALVARGDFADYFSEEVTWTIIGTDQQVQGREPVRDFLTWMHTQAFDAYPKVNTLVVGDGQATLEADLVGTHTGEFLGIPATGKTVQVPYCVVYDLRDGKITALRAYIPMDLFVQQLK
;
A
#
# COMPACT_ATOMS: atom_id res chain seq x y z
N MET A 1 -0.19 -19.38 -9.84
CA MET A 1 -1.25 -19.44 -8.81
C MET A 1 -2.61 -19.42 -9.49
N THR A 2 -3.59 -20.04 -8.86
CA THR A 2 -4.96 -19.93 -9.36
C THR A 2 -5.57 -18.59 -8.97
N VAL A 3 -6.66 -18.23 -9.64
CA VAL A 3 -7.43 -17.02 -9.29
C VAL A 3 -7.92 -17.10 -7.85
N GLU A 4 -8.41 -18.26 -7.41
CA GLU A 4 -8.90 -18.46 -6.05
C GLU A 4 -7.80 -18.29 -5.01
N ALA A 5 -6.62 -18.85 -5.24
CA ALA A 5 -5.47 -18.71 -4.34
C ALA A 5 -4.99 -17.26 -4.30
N THR A 6 -4.96 -16.58 -5.43
CA THR A 6 -4.60 -15.16 -5.51
C THR A 6 -5.60 -14.32 -4.72
N ALA A 7 -6.89 -14.57 -4.88
CA ALA A 7 -7.95 -13.85 -4.16
C ALA A 7 -7.83 -14.06 -2.65
N GLU A 8 -7.56 -15.28 -2.21
CA GLU A 8 -7.41 -15.59 -0.79
C GLU A 8 -6.23 -14.83 -0.17
N THR A 9 -5.06 -14.86 -0.82
CA THR A 9 -3.89 -14.14 -0.35
C THR A 9 -4.16 -12.64 -0.28
N MET A 10 -4.77 -12.06 -1.32
CA MET A 10 -5.06 -10.63 -1.36
C MET A 10 -6.03 -10.19 -0.28
N ARG A 11 -7.11 -10.96 -0.05
CA ARG A 11 -8.07 -10.62 1.01
C ARG A 11 -7.42 -10.69 2.38
N SER A 12 -6.66 -11.74 2.65
CA SER A 12 -5.97 -11.91 3.93
C SER A 12 -4.96 -10.79 4.16
N TYR A 13 -4.20 -10.42 3.12
CA TYR A 13 -3.26 -9.32 3.18
C TYR A 13 -3.95 -7.98 3.49
N LEU A 14 -5.01 -7.66 2.76
CA LEU A 14 -5.72 -6.39 2.95
C LEU A 14 -6.40 -6.32 4.32
N ASP A 15 -6.99 -7.41 4.78
CA ASP A 15 -7.58 -7.47 6.12
C ASP A 15 -6.52 -7.22 7.20
N ALA A 16 -5.34 -7.84 7.07
CA ALA A 16 -4.24 -7.65 8.00
C ALA A 16 -3.71 -6.20 7.97
N LEU A 17 -3.60 -5.63 6.78
CA LEU A 17 -3.12 -4.24 6.62
C LEU A 17 -4.07 -3.25 7.31
N VAL A 18 -5.37 -3.38 7.07
CA VAL A 18 -6.37 -2.51 7.68
C VAL A 18 -6.40 -2.67 9.20
N ALA A 19 -6.27 -3.90 9.69
CA ALA A 19 -6.24 -4.20 11.13
C ALA A 19 -4.91 -3.87 11.79
N ARG A 20 -3.90 -3.44 11.03
CA ARG A 20 -2.53 -3.19 11.50
C ARG A 20 -1.89 -4.43 12.12
N GLY A 21 -2.22 -5.60 11.56
CA GLY A 21 -1.68 -6.89 11.96
C GLY A 21 -0.45 -7.28 11.14
N ASP A 22 -0.17 -8.57 11.05
CA ASP A 22 1.03 -9.12 10.42
C ASP A 22 0.89 -9.22 8.90
N PHE A 23 0.63 -8.10 8.23
CA PHE A 23 0.41 -8.06 6.79
C PHE A 23 1.65 -8.48 5.99
N ALA A 24 2.85 -8.28 6.54
CA ALA A 24 4.11 -8.63 5.86
C ALA A 24 4.31 -10.14 5.72
N ASP A 25 3.56 -10.95 6.46
CA ASP A 25 3.60 -12.41 6.32
C ASP A 25 3.19 -12.86 4.92
N TYR A 26 2.45 -12.01 4.19
CA TYR A 26 2.02 -12.31 2.83
C TYR A 26 3.01 -11.86 1.76
N PHE A 27 4.14 -11.28 2.15
CA PHE A 27 5.21 -10.85 1.23
C PHE A 27 6.25 -11.94 1.06
N SER A 28 6.78 -12.08 -0.16
CA SER A 28 8.01 -12.85 -0.36
C SER A 28 9.18 -12.10 0.27
N GLU A 29 10.29 -12.81 0.52
CA GLU A 29 11.49 -12.18 1.09
C GLU A 29 12.06 -11.09 0.19
N GLU A 30 11.88 -11.21 -1.12
CA GLU A 30 12.44 -10.30 -2.13
C GLU A 30 11.40 -9.31 -2.66
N VAL A 31 10.29 -9.14 -1.94
CA VAL A 31 9.21 -8.24 -2.36
C VAL A 31 9.73 -6.84 -2.66
N THR A 32 9.15 -6.20 -3.70
CA THR A 32 9.46 -4.82 -4.05
C THR A 32 8.22 -3.95 -3.97
N TRP A 33 8.42 -2.73 -3.51
CA TRP A 33 7.42 -1.66 -3.57
C TRP A 33 7.98 -0.54 -4.44
N THR A 34 7.22 -0.12 -5.44
CA THR A 34 7.62 0.95 -6.35
C THR A 34 6.50 1.96 -6.49
N ILE A 35 6.83 3.24 -6.42
CA ILE A 35 5.89 4.31 -6.80
C ILE A 35 6.20 4.64 -8.25
N ILE A 36 5.29 4.28 -9.13
CA ILE A 36 5.48 4.43 -10.58
C ILE A 36 5.56 5.90 -10.95
N GLY A 37 6.49 6.24 -11.82
CA GLY A 37 6.75 7.61 -12.24
C GLY A 37 7.73 8.36 -11.33
N THR A 38 8.30 7.68 -10.35
CA THR A 38 9.31 8.24 -9.44
C THR A 38 10.48 7.27 -9.35
N ASP A 39 11.56 7.69 -8.67
CA ASP A 39 12.70 6.83 -8.34
C ASP A 39 12.49 6.06 -7.03
N GLN A 40 11.32 6.19 -6.41
CA GLN A 40 11.05 5.57 -5.12
C GLN A 40 10.84 4.07 -5.28
N GLN A 41 11.76 3.31 -4.70
CA GLN A 41 11.67 1.85 -4.66
C GLN A 41 12.20 1.36 -3.31
N VAL A 42 11.46 0.44 -2.71
CA VAL A 42 11.86 -0.25 -1.48
C VAL A 42 11.92 -1.74 -1.79
N GLN A 43 12.98 -2.40 -1.37
CA GLN A 43 13.20 -3.82 -1.65
C GLN A 43 13.39 -4.61 -0.37
N GLY A 44 12.74 -5.77 -0.30
CA GLY A 44 12.82 -6.68 0.82
C GLY A 44 11.62 -6.62 1.74
N ARG A 45 11.31 -7.76 2.37
CA ARG A 45 10.12 -7.89 3.22
C ARG A 45 10.12 -6.90 4.38
N GLU A 46 11.20 -6.81 5.13
CA GLU A 46 11.26 -5.92 6.29
C GLU A 46 11.25 -4.44 5.90
N PRO A 47 12.06 -3.99 4.93
CA PRO A 47 11.98 -2.60 4.49
C PRO A 47 10.61 -2.19 3.95
N VAL A 48 9.94 -3.05 3.17
CA VAL A 48 8.60 -2.76 2.66
C VAL A 48 7.60 -2.71 3.80
N ARG A 49 7.67 -3.65 4.75
CA ARG A 49 6.82 -3.62 5.95
C ARG A 49 7.01 -2.32 6.72
N ASP A 50 8.25 -1.92 6.96
CA ASP A 50 8.56 -0.74 7.75
C ASP A 50 8.07 0.54 7.04
N PHE A 51 8.22 0.60 5.72
CA PHE A 51 7.73 1.72 4.92
C PHE A 51 6.21 1.85 5.01
N LEU A 52 5.48 0.74 4.81
CA LEU A 52 4.02 0.76 4.87
C LEU A 52 3.52 1.05 6.28
N THR A 53 4.18 0.53 7.30
CA THR A 53 3.86 0.83 8.69
C THR A 53 4.04 2.32 8.97
N TRP A 54 5.15 2.90 8.53
CA TRP A 54 5.41 4.32 8.68
C TRP A 54 4.34 5.17 8.00
N MET A 55 3.98 4.84 6.76
CA MET A 55 2.94 5.58 6.03
C MET A 55 1.59 5.57 6.73
N HIS A 56 1.20 4.44 7.33
CA HIS A 56 -0.14 4.27 7.88
C HIS A 56 -0.26 4.62 9.35
N THR A 57 0.86 4.68 10.10
CA THR A 57 0.82 4.88 11.54
C THR A 57 1.62 6.07 12.04
N GLN A 58 2.58 6.59 11.26
CA GLN A 58 3.46 7.69 11.68
C GLN A 58 3.29 8.93 10.81
N ALA A 59 3.59 8.84 9.51
CA ALA A 59 3.37 9.98 8.61
C ALA A 59 1.89 10.36 8.57
N PHE A 60 1.05 9.34 8.60
CA PHE A 60 -0.40 9.48 8.67
C PHE A 60 -0.94 8.49 9.69
N ASP A 61 -2.07 8.82 10.28
CA ASP A 61 -2.92 7.84 10.95
C ASP A 61 -4.02 7.51 9.95
N ALA A 62 -3.81 6.44 9.19
CA ALA A 62 -4.59 6.21 7.98
C ALA A 62 -4.82 4.72 7.72
N TYR A 63 -5.77 4.47 6.83
CA TYR A 63 -6.06 3.11 6.38
C TYR A 63 -6.45 3.14 4.89
N PRO A 64 -6.26 2.02 4.18
CA PRO A 64 -6.74 1.90 2.82
C PRO A 64 -8.23 1.56 2.81
N LYS A 65 -9.04 2.46 2.26
CA LYS A 65 -10.45 2.19 2.00
C LYS A 65 -10.55 1.51 0.64
N VAL A 66 -10.81 0.22 0.62
CA VAL A 66 -10.87 -0.57 -0.61
C VAL A 66 -12.14 -0.24 -1.38
N ASN A 67 -12.00 0.22 -2.62
CA ASN A 67 -13.11 0.49 -3.51
C ASN A 67 -13.34 -0.68 -4.47
N THR A 68 -12.26 -1.17 -5.11
CA THR A 68 -12.34 -2.25 -6.09
C THR A 68 -11.10 -3.12 -5.97
N LEU A 69 -11.29 -4.43 -5.99
CA LEU A 69 -10.20 -5.40 -6.09
C LEU A 69 -10.48 -6.32 -7.27
N VAL A 70 -9.61 -6.27 -8.28
CA VAL A 70 -9.66 -7.15 -9.43
C VAL A 70 -8.57 -8.20 -9.26
N VAL A 71 -8.94 -9.46 -9.40
CA VAL A 71 -8.03 -10.58 -9.15
C VAL A 71 -7.91 -11.43 -10.41
N GLY A 72 -6.67 -11.71 -10.77
CA GLY A 72 -6.33 -12.64 -11.84
C GLY A 72 -5.54 -13.82 -11.31
N ASP A 73 -4.90 -14.50 -12.22
CA ASP A 73 -4.04 -15.65 -11.92
C ASP A 73 -2.63 -15.12 -11.65
N GLY A 74 -2.26 -15.02 -10.38
CA GLY A 74 -0.95 -14.48 -9.97
C GLY A 74 -0.81 -12.97 -10.08
N GLN A 75 -1.90 -12.25 -10.31
CA GLN A 75 -1.92 -10.79 -10.35
C GLN A 75 -3.22 -10.25 -9.76
N ALA A 76 -3.14 -9.05 -9.21
CA ALA A 76 -4.30 -8.34 -8.69
C ALA A 76 -4.12 -6.85 -8.83
N THR A 77 -5.23 -6.13 -8.90
CA THR A 77 -5.21 -4.67 -8.94
C THR A 77 -6.18 -4.14 -7.90
N LEU A 78 -5.69 -3.25 -7.05
CA LEU A 78 -6.46 -2.60 -6.01
C LEU A 78 -6.70 -1.15 -6.39
N GLU A 79 -7.95 -0.72 -6.32
CA GLU A 79 -8.31 0.69 -6.33
C GLU A 79 -8.83 1.04 -4.94
N ALA A 80 -8.20 2.01 -4.29
CA ALA A 80 -8.50 2.38 -2.92
C ALA A 80 -8.32 3.86 -2.70
N ASP A 81 -8.86 4.35 -1.57
CA ASP A 81 -8.53 5.68 -1.05
C ASP A 81 -7.69 5.52 0.21
N LEU A 82 -6.62 6.29 0.32
CA LEU A 82 -5.94 6.46 1.60
C LEU A 82 -6.72 7.49 2.40
N VAL A 83 -7.30 7.06 3.51
CA VAL A 83 -8.15 7.91 4.36
C VAL A 83 -7.50 8.04 5.72
N GLY A 84 -7.32 9.26 6.19
CA GLY A 84 -6.74 9.48 7.52
C GLY A 84 -6.34 10.91 7.80
N THR A 85 -5.42 11.07 8.74
CA THR A 85 -4.94 12.35 9.24
C THR A 85 -3.43 12.44 9.10
N HIS A 86 -2.93 13.61 8.70
CA HIS A 86 -1.49 13.88 8.57
C HIS A 86 -0.91 14.15 9.95
N THR A 87 -0.19 13.16 10.51
CA THR A 87 0.30 13.18 11.88
C THR A 87 1.80 13.29 12.03
N GLY A 88 2.57 13.10 10.96
CA GLY A 88 4.03 13.18 10.97
C GLY A 88 4.56 13.82 9.71
N GLU A 89 5.86 14.12 9.68
CA GLU A 89 6.47 14.72 8.50
C GLU A 89 6.33 13.82 7.28
N PHE A 90 5.92 14.41 6.16
CA PHE A 90 5.79 13.72 4.88
C PHE A 90 6.27 14.64 3.76
N LEU A 91 7.25 14.18 2.98
CA LEU A 91 7.84 14.94 1.86
C LEU A 91 8.31 16.34 2.30
N GLY A 92 8.90 16.44 3.49
CA GLY A 92 9.37 17.71 4.03
C GLY A 92 8.26 18.60 4.60
N ILE A 93 7.02 18.15 4.61
CA ILE A 93 5.88 18.90 5.17
C ILE A 93 5.65 18.42 6.60
N PRO A 94 5.82 19.29 7.62
CA PRO A 94 5.54 18.91 9.00
C PRO A 94 4.08 18.56 9.21
N ALA A 95 3.77 17.78 10.24
CA ALA A 95 2.42 17.35 10.55
C ALA A 95 1.43 18.54 10.56
N THR A 96 0.40 18.46 9.71
CA THR A 96 -0.60 19.53 9.58
C THR A 96 -1.88 19.25 10.39
N GLY A 97 -2.10 17.99 10.78
CA GLY A 97 -3.35 17.58 11.40
C GLY A 97 -4.53 17.54 10.44
N LYS A 98 -4.29 17.75 9.15
CA LYS A 98 -5.35 17.75 8.14
C LYS A 98 -5.79 16.33 7.81
N THR A 99 -7.06 16.17 7.49
CA THR A 99 -7.57 14.91 6.95
C THR A 99 -7.23 14.81 5.48
N VAL A 100 -6.92 13.59 5.04
CA VAL A 100 -6.63 13.29 3.64
C VAL A 100 -7.57 12.19 3.14
N GLN A 101 -7.88 12.28 1.86
CA GLN A 101 -8.54 11.20 1.13
C GLN A 101 -7.96 11.20 -0.29
N VAL A 102 -7.04 10.27 -0.54
CA VAL A 102 -6.26 10.25 -1.77
C VAL A 102 -6.54 8.94 -2.51
N PRO A 103 -7.12 9.01 -3.71
CA PRO A 103 -7.32 7.79 -4.51
C PRO A 103 -5.98 7.30 -5.03
N TYR A 104 -5.81 6.00 -5.06
CA TYR A 104 -4.61 5.38 -5.61
C TYR A 104 -4.92 3.97 -6.12
N CYS A 105 -4.00 3.45 -6.90
CA CYS A 105 -4.10 2.12 -7.47
C CYS A 105 -2.78 1.37 -7.26
N VAL A 106 -2.86 0.10 -6.91
CA VAL A 106 -1.69 -0.76 -6.77
C VAL A 106 -1.88 -2.01 -7.61
N VAL A 107 -0.87 -2.35 -8.40
CA VAL A 107 -0.82 -3.61 -9.13
C VAL A 107 0.11 -4.55 -8.37
N TYR A 108 -0.39 -5.76 -8.08
CA TYR A 108 0.33 -6.78 -7.33
C TYR A 108 0.69 -7.94 -8.22
N ASP A 109 1.94 -8.41 -8.10
CA ASP A 109 2.34 -9.71 -8.63
C ASP A 109 2.44 -10.69 -7.47
N LEU A 110 1.96 -11.91 -7.68
CA LEU A 110 1.99 -12.96 -6.66
C LEU A 110 2.56 -14.25 -7.26
N ARG A 111 3.27 -14.98 -6.41
CA ARG A 111 3.84 -16.29 -6.75
C ARG A 111 3.86 -17.16 -5.50
N ASP A 112 3.43 -18.40 -5.62
CA ASP A 112 3.50 -19.41 -4.54
C ASP A 112 2.88 -18.92 -3.22
N GLY A 113 1.73 -18.24 -3.32
CA GLY A 113 1.01 -17.77 -2.14
C GLY A 113 1.55 -16.49 -1.52
N LYS A 114 2.50 -15.81 -2.18
CA LYS A 114 3.13 -14.60 -1.65
C LYS A 114 3.08 -13.47 -2.67
N ILE A 115 2.99 -12.24 -2.16
CA ILE A 115 3.10 -11.02 -2.97
C ILE A 115 4.58 -10.77 -3.24
N THR A 116 4.95 -10.69 -4.52
CA THR A 116 6.34 -10.48 -4.93
C THR A 116 6.63 -9.06 -5.37
N ALA A 117 5.62 -8.32 -5.79
CA ALA A 117 5.78 -6.92 -6.19
C ALA A 117 4.51 -6.13 -5.95
N LEU A 118 4.69 -4.88 -5.56
CA LEU A 118 3.63 -3.88 -5.44
C LEU A 118 4.06 -2.68 -6.27
N ARG A 119 3.28 -2.33 -7.29
CA ARG A 119 3.50 -1.14 -8.11
C ARG A 119 2.37 -0.17 -7.84
N ALA A 120 2.68 0.94 -7.18
CA ALA A 120 1.70 1.92 -6.76
C ALA A 120 1.65 3.10 -7.73
N TYR A 121 0.44 3.47 -8.11
CA TYR A 121 0.13 4.64 -8.93
C TYR A 121 -0.59 5.63 -8.02
N ILE A 122 0.14 6.66 -7.57
CA ILE A 122 -0.35 7.61 -6.57
C ILE A 122 -0.33 9.00 -7.18
N PRO A 123 -1.45 9.75 -7.16
CA PRO A 123 -1.48 11.13 -7.64
C PRO A 123 -0.78 12.06 -6.63
N MET A 124 0.55 12.11 -6.70
CA MET A 124 1.37 12.81 -5.71
C MET A 124 1.05 14.29 -5.61
N ASP A 125 0.70 14.95 -6.73
CA ASP A 125 0.32 16.37 -6.72
C ASP A 125 -0.94 16.60 -5.89
N LEU A 126 -1.94 15.75 -6.06
CA LEU A 126 -3.18 15.81 -5.26
C LEU A 126 -2.87 15.56 -3.79
N PHE A 127 -2.02 14.58 -3.51
CA PHE A 127 -1.64 14.22 -2.16
C PHE A 127 -1.02 15.43 -1.44
N VAL A 128 -0.01 16.03 -2.05
CA VAL A 128 0.66 17.21 -1.49
C VAL A 128 -0.31 18.39 -1.35
N GLN A 129 -1.20 18.60 -2.32
CA GLN A 129 -2.17 19.69 -2.29
C GLN A 129 -3.10 19.58 -1.08
N GLN A 130 -3.50 18.38 -0.70
CA GLN A 130 -4.36 18.18 0.48
C GLN A 130 -3.68 18.53 1.80
N LEU A 131 -2.34 18.61 1.81
CA LEU A 131 -1.56 18.94 3.01
C LEU A 131 -1.29 20.44 3.15
N LYS A 132 -1.67 21.23 2.19
CA LYS A 132 -1.43 22.67 2.20
C LYS A 132 -2.52 23.47 2.89
#